data_cc5db56d90f52c5ca9342152a43ecde1
#
_entry.id   cc5db56d90f52c5ca9342152a43ecde1
#
_cell.length_a   1.000
_cell.length_b   1.000
_cell.length_c   1.000
_cell.angle_alpha   90.00
_cell.angle_beta   90.00
_cell.angle_gamma   90.00
#
_symmetry.space_group_name_H-M   'P 1'
#
loop_
_entity.id
_entity.type
_entity.pdbx_description
1 polymer ?
#
loop_
_entity_poly.entity_id
_entity_poly.type
_entity_poly.pdbx_seq_one_letter_code
_entity_poly.pdbx_strand_id
1 'polypeptide(L)'
;NVPGLLMAAARLNLPTVFVSGGPMLAGHVKGRKRSLSSMFEAVGSYAAGTMTEDDVCEYENKVCPTCGSCSGMYTANSMNCLTEALGMGLRGNGTIPAVYSERIRLAKHAGMAVMDMYNKGIKARDIITKDAIMNALTVDMALGCSTNSMLHLPAIAHEIGFDFDISFANPISERTPNLCHLAPAGPTYMEDLNEAGGVWAVMKELADIGLLNTDCMTVTGKTVGENIKNAVNRDPEVIRPVDNPYSKTGGLAVLKGNLAPDGSVVKRSAVVDEMMVHEGPARVFDCEEDAIAAIKGGKIVEGDVVVIRYEGPKGGPGMREMLNPTSAIAGMGLGSSVALI
;
A
#
# COMPACT_ATOMS: atom_id res chain seq x y z
N ASN A 1 4.50 5.68 11.11
CA ASN A 1 3.93 6.14 12.40
C ASN A 1 2.48 5.65 12.62
N VAL A 2 1.63 5.57 11.56
CA VAL A 2 0.23 5.18 11.70
C VAL A 2 0.05 3.81 12.37
N PRO A 3 0.76 2.74 11.99
CA PRO A 3 0.61 1.43 12.65
C PRO A 3 0.87 1.49 14.16
N GLY A 4 1.96 2.12 14.57
CA GLY A 4 2.29 2.27 16.00
C GLY A 4 1.25 3.09 16.78
N LEU A 5 0.66 4.12 16.15
CA LEU A 5 -0.41 4.88 16.76
C LEU A 5 -1.73 4.07 16.85
N LEU A 6 -2.05 3.24 15.85
CA LEU A 6 -3.19 2.30 15.90
C LEU A 6 -3.01 1.25 17.01
N MET A 7 -1.79 0.71 17.16
CA MET A 7 -1.45 -0.20 18.27
C MET A 7 -1.65 0.50 19.61
N ALA A 8 -1.16 1.75 19.75
CA ALA A 8 -1.34 2.54 20.98
C ALA A 8 -2.83 2.81 21.25
N ALA A 9 -3.63 3.15 20.24
CA ALA A 9 -5.06 3.36 20.39
C ALA A 9 -5.78 2.07 20.87
N ALA A 10 -5.45 0.93 20.26
CA ALA A 10 -5.99 -0.38 20.68
C ALA A 10 -5.59 -0.72 22.11
N ARG A 11 -4.34 -0.45 22.50
CA ARG A 11 -3.82 -0.72 23.86
C ARG A 11 -4.45 0.16 24.91
N LEU A 12 -4.57 1.47 24.66
CA LEU A 12 -5.17 2.45 25.57
C LEU A 12 -6.70 2.33 25.65
N ASN A 13 -7.32 1.86 24.56
CA ASN A 13 -8.77 1.69 24.42
C ASN A 13 -9.58 2.95 24.80
N LEU A 14 -9.17 4.09 24.26
CA LEU A 14 -9.85 5.38 24.41
C LEU A 14 -10.59 5.75 23.12
N PRO A 15 -11.59 6.66 23.15
CA PRO A 15 -12.16 7.24 21.95
C PRO A 15 -11.05 7.88 21.10
N THR A 16 -10.91 7.40 19.87
CA THR A 16 -9.78 7.79 18.98
C THR A 16 -10.25 7.87 17.54
N VAL A 17 -9.87 8.94 16.85
CA VAL A 17 -10.07 9.11 15.40
C VAL A 17 -8.73 9.43 14.76
N PHE A 18 -8.42 8.73 13.68
CA PHE A 18 -7.18 8.95 12.93
C PHE A 18 -7.37 9.97 11.81
N VAL A 19 -6.42 10.90 11.71
CA VAL A 19 -6.33 11.86 10.60
C VAL A 19 -4.92 11.81 10.05
N SER A 20 -4.76 11.31 8.81
CA SER A 20 -3.48 11.34 8.13
C SER A 20 -3.18 12.72 7.53
N GLY A 21 -1.90 12.98 7.26
CA GLY A 21 -1.49 14.21 6.56
C GLY A 21 -1.93 14.25 5.09
N GLY A 22 -2.24 13.10 4.51
CA GLY A 22 -2.63 12.95 3.11
C GLY A 22 -1.46 12.73 2.16
N PRO A 23 -1.72 12.17 0.96
CA PRO A 23 -0.72 11.99 -0.08
C PRO A 23 -0.31 13.33 -0.72
N MET A 24 0.92 13.39 -1.24
CA MET A 24 1.30 14.45 -2.16
C MET A 24 0.65 14.25 -3.53
N LEU A 25 0.60 15.30 -4.34
CA LEU A 25 0.23 15.21 -5.76
C LEU A 25 1.33 14.49 -6.54
N ALA A 26 0.97 13.85 -7.64
CA ALA A 26 1.95 13.30 -8.57
C ALA A 26 2.74 14.44 -9.26
N GLY A 27 4.03 14.22 -9.46
CA GLY A 27 4.86 15.10 -10.27
C GLY A 27 4.54 14.99 -11.75
N HIS A 28 4.94 16.00 -12.55
CA HIS A 28 4.80 15.98 -13.99
C HIS A 28 6.15 16.16 -14.67
N VAL A 29 6.64 15.09 -15.33
CA VAL A 29 7.88 15.10 -16.10
C VAL A 29 7.57 14.69 -17.52
N LYS A 30 7.98 15.50 -18.49
CA LYS A 30 7.74 15.26 -19.93
C LYS A 30 6.27 14.94 -20.25
N GLY A 31 5.33 15.66 -19.60
CA GLY A 31 3.88 15.50 -19.83
C GLY A 31 3.25 14.25 -19.22
N ARG A 32 3.96 13.50 -18.39
CA ARG A 32 3.47 12.29 -17.72
C ARG A 32 3.52 12.44 -16.20
N LYS A 33 2.54 11.88 -15.50
CA LYS A 33 2.58 11.77 -14.03
C LYS A 33 3.76 10.89 -13.61
N ARG A 34 4.45 11.28 -12.55
CA ARG A 34 5.61 10.60 -11.98
C ARG A 34 5.58 10.67 -10.46
N SER A 35 6.30 9.77 -9.82
CA SER A 35 6.45 9.72 -8.36
C SER A 35 7.92 9.56 -7.95
N LEU A 36 8.18 9.50 -6.66
CA LEU A 36 9.52 9.29 -6.12
C LEU A 36 10.18 8.02 -6.68
N SER A 37 9.44 6.92 -6.88
CA SER A 37 9.99 5.71 -7.51
C SER A 37 10.56 5.97 -8.90
N SER A 38 9.91 6.84 -9.66
CA SER A 38 10.39 7.23 -10.99
C SER A 38 11.74 7.97 -10.93
N MET A 39 12.07 8.63 -9.81
CA MET A 39 13.38 9.22 -9.60
C MET A 39 14.46 8.15 -9.43
N PHE A 40 14.19 7.10 -8.65
CA PHE A 40 15.14 6.00 -8.48
C PHE A 40 15.33 5.21 -9.79
N GLU A 41 14.28 5.02 -10.57
CA GLU A 41 14.36 4.44 -11.92
C GLU A 41 15.20 5.32 -12.86
N ALA A 42 15.03 6.65 -12.79
CA ALA A 42 15.82 7.61 -13.59
C ALA A 42 17.31 7.53 -13.25
N VAL A 43 17.67 7.39 -11.97
CA VAL A 43 19.06 7.18 -11.53
C VAL A 43 19.63 5.86 -12.10
N GLY A 44 18.83 4.79 -12.09
CA GLY A 44 19.22 3.52 -12.73
C GLY A 44 19.42 3.67 -14.25
N SER A 45 18.50 4.35 -14.93
CA SER A 45 18.58 4.61 -16.37
C SER A 45 19.79 5.50 -16.73
N TYR A 46 20.13 6.46 -15.88
CA TYR A 46 21.36 7.26 -16.04
C TYR A 46 22.61 6.39 -15.92
N ALA A 47 22.66 5.51 -14.89
CA ALA A 47 23.77 4.56 -14.74
C ALA A 47 23.90 3.60 -15.94
N ALA A 48 22.79 3.23 -16.57
CA ALA A 48 22.74 2.43 -17.78
C ALA A 48 23.08 3.22 -19.06
N GLY A 49 23.27 4.54 -18.98
CA GLY A 49 23.58 5.40 -20.14
C GLY A 49 22.38 5.65 -21.06
N THR A 50 21.15 5.37 -20.63
CA THR A 50 19.91 5.56 -21.40
C THR A 50 19.21 6.89 -21.08
N MET A 51 19.71 7.65 -20.10
CA MET A 51 19.18 8.95 -19.67
C MET A 51 20.34 9.93 -19.48
N THR A 52 20.11 11.22 -19.78
CA THR A 52 21.11 12.29 -19.59
C THR A 52 21.04 12.87 -18.18
N GLU A 53 22.07 13.61 -17.77
CA GLU A 53 22.09 14.34 -16.49
C GLU A 53 20.97 15.39 -16.42
N ASP A 54 20.70 16.09 -17.53
CA ASP A 54 19.59 17.07 -17.61
C ASP A 54 18.22 16.39 -17.37
N ASP A 55 18.02 15.18 -17.90
CA ASP A 55 16.81 14.40 -17.65
C ASP A 55 16.67 14.07 -16.15
N VAL A 56 17.74 13.59 -15.51
CA VAL A 56 17.74 13.28 -14.07
C VAL A 56 17.44 14.53 -13.25
N CYS A 57 18.04 15.66 -13.59
CA CYS A 57 17.78 16.95 -12.93
C CYS A 57 16.31 17.40 -13.08
N GLU A 58 15.68 17.15 -14.25
CA GLU A 58 14.27 17.43 -14.43
C GLU A 58 13.39 16.55 -13.50
N TYR A 59 13.73 15.26 -13.35
CA TYR A 59 13.03 14.36 -12.41
C TYR A 59 13.19 14.85 -10.97
N GLU A 60 14.42 15.15 -10.53
CA GLU A 60 14.73 15.65 -9.18
C GLU A 60 13.87 16.88 -8.82
N ASN A 61 13.71 17.80 -9.75
CA ASN A 61 12.98 19.04 -9.51
C ASN A 61 11.44 18.88 -9.53
N LYS A 62 10.90 17.80 -10.14
CA LYS A 62 9.46 17.75 -10.46
C LYS A 62 8.68 16.58 -9.89
N VAL A 63 9.33 15.47 -9.47
CA VAL A 63 8.59 14.24 -9.08
C VAL A 63 7.89 14.32 -7.73
N CYS A 64 8.32 15.23 -6.84
CA CYS A 64 7.72 15.46 -5.53
C CYS A 64 7.26 16.92 -5.39
N PRO A 65 6.16 17.33 -6.05
CA PRO A 65 5.82 18.74 -6.22
C PRO A 65 5.20 19.37 -4.97
N THR A 66 4.68 18.57 -4.02
CA THR A 66 3.97 19.07 -2.84
C THR A 66 4.36 18.33 -1.57
N CYS A 67 3.93 18.84 -0.41
CA CYS A 67 4.00 18.10 0.84
C CYS A 67 3.00 16.92 0.83
N GLY A 68 3.21 15.97 1.73
CA GLY A 68 2.39 14.78 1.92
C GLY A 68 3.21 13.49 1.94
N SER A 69 2.53 12.36 2.09
CA SER A 69 3.11 11.03 1.83
C SER A 69 3.30 10.82 0.33
N CYS A 70 3.90 9.70 -0.08
CA CYS A 70 4.10 9.40 -1.50
C CYS A 70 2.80 9.54 -2.31
N SER A 71 2.91 9.92 -3.60
CA SER A 71 1.73 10.04 -4.47
C SER A 71 1.13 8.69 -4.94
N GLY A 72 1.86 7.58 -4.78
CA GLY A 72 1.40 6.22 -5.13
C GLY A 72 0.98 5.40 -3.91
N MET A 73 0.58 4.14 -4.16
CA MET A 73 0.14 3.18 -3.13
C MET A 73 1.36 2.49 -2.49
N TYR A 74 2.16 3.26 -1.78
CA TYR A 74 3.26 2.80 -0.95
C TYR A 74 2.79 2.62 0.50
N THR A 75 3.70 2.29 1.42
CA THR A 75 3.38 1.89 2.79
C THR A 75 2.54 2.94 3.54
N ALA A 76 2.89 4.22 3.46
CA ALA A 76 2.16 5.27 4.16
C ALA A 76 0.70 5.37 3.70
N ASN A 77 0.48 5.42 2.38
CA ASN A 77 -0.86 5.50 1.81
C ASN A 77 -1.65 4.21 1.99
N SER A 78 -1.00 3.05 1.90
CA SER A 78 -1.60 1.76 2.24
C SER A 78 -2.19 1.80 3.65
N MET A 79 -1.38 2.16 4.65
CA MET A 79 -1.86 2.22 6.04
C MET A 79 -2.90 3.31 6.28
N ASN A 80 -2.83 4.45 5.57
CA ASN A 80 -3.85 5.49 5.65
C ASN A 80 -5.20 5.00 5.09
N CYS A 81 -5.19 4.27 3.96
CA CYS A 81 -6.38 3.66 3.38
C CYS A 81 -6.93 2.53 4.26
N LEU A 82 -6.05 1.66 4.78
CA LEU A 82 -6.46 0.58 5.67
C LEU A 82 -6.97 1.08 7.02
N THR A 83 -6.50 2.23 7.51
CA THR A 83 -7.07 2.89 8.70
C THR A 83 -8.53 3.31 8.45
N GLU A 84 -8.84 3.78 7.24
CA GLU A 84 -10.21 4.09 6.82
C GLU A 84 -11.06 2.81 6.71
N ALA A 85 -10.51 1.76 6.09
CA ALA A 85 -11.17 0.46 5.96
C ALA A 85 -11.42 -0.24 7.31
N LEU A 86 -10.52 -0.09 8.29
CA LEU A 86 -10.69 -0.52 9.67
C LEU A 86 -11.82 0.23 10.41
N GLY A 87 -12.31 1.33 9.85
CA GLY A 87 -13.28 2.18 10.51
C GLY A 87 -12.69 3.21 11.48
N MET A 88 -11.35 3.33 11.58
CA MET A 88 -10.67 4.26 12.49
C MET A 88 -10.41 5.66 11.90
N GLY A 89 -10.67 5.84 10.61
CA GLY A 89 -10.58 7.11 9.88
C GLY A 89 -11.92 7.49 9.23
N LEU A 90 -12.13 8.78 9.03
CA LEU A 90 -13.27 9.30 8.27
C LEU A 90 -13.03 9.11 6.76
N ARG A 91 -14.10 9.19 5.96
CA ARG A 91 -14.04 9.14 4.50
C ARG A 91 -12.99 10.09 3.94
N GLY A 92 -12.11 9.57 3.09
CA GLY A 92 -11.04 10.33 2.45
C GLY A 92 -9.79 10.49 3.32
N ASN A 93 -9.74 9.84 4.49
CA ASN A 93 -8.54 9.83 5.32
C ASN A 93 -7.31 9.34 4.55
N GLY A 94 -7.47 8.29 3.74
CA GLY A 94 -6.40 7.70 2.95
C GLY A 94 -6.07 8.45 1.66
N THR A 95 -7.03 9.19 1.09
CA THR A 95 -6.94 9.60 -0.32
C THR A 95 -6.93 11.09 -0.58
N ILE A 96 -7.57 11.93 0.26
CA ILE A 96 -7.57 13.38 0.06
C ILE A 96 -6.12 13.89 0.06
N PRO A 97 -5.64 14.58 -1.02
CA PRO A 97 -4.30 15.13 -1.05
C PRO A 97 -4.02 16.12 0.08
N ALA A 98 -2.76 16.15 0.55
CA ALA A 98 -2.34 16.98 1.68
C ALA A 98 -2.60 18.47 1.46
N VAL A 99 -2.49 18.93 0.22
CA VAL A 99 -2.64 20.34 -0.16
C VAL A 99 -4.08 20.77 -0.42
N TYR A 100 -5.04 19.83 -0.42
CA TYR A 100 -6.45 20.16 -0.65
C TYR A 100 -7.11 20.75 0.61
N SER A 101 -7.94 21.77 0.44
CA SER A 101 -8.71 22.37 1.54
C SER A 101 -9.60 21.37 2.28
N GLU A 102 -10.01 20.30 1.60
CA GLU A 102 -10.76 19.17 2.18
C GLU A 102 -10.00 18.45 3.28
N ARG A 103 -8.68 18.41 3.23
CA ARG A 103 -7.85 17.81 4.30
C ARG A 103 -8.03 18.57 5.61
N ILE A 104 -8.08 19.90 5.58
CA ILE A 104 -8.33 20.74 6.77
C ILE A 104 -9.77 20.51 7.28
N ARG A 105 -10.76 20.43 6.38
CA ARG A 105 -12.14 20.12 6.75
C ARG A 105 -12.27 18.73 7.38
N LEU A 106 -11.56 17.74 6.85
CA LEU A 106 -11.51 16.39 7.42
C LEU A 106 -11.00 16.42 8.86
N ALA A 107 -9.91 17.14 9.13
CA ALA A 107 -9.35 17.28 10.48
C ALA A 107 -10.35 17.91 11.45
N LYS A 108 -11.08 18.95 11.01
CA LYS A 108 -12.15 19.55 11.80
C LYS A 108 -13.27 18.56 12.10
N HIS A 109 -13.73 17.79 11.10
CA HIS A 109 -14.78 16.77 11.29
C HIS A 109 -14.30 15.63 12.19
N ALA A 110 -13.02 15.26 12.15
CA ALA A 110 -12.45 14.26 13.04
C ALA A 110 -12.50 14.71 14.51
N GLY A 111 -12.24 16.00 14.77
CA GLY A 111 -12.41 16.58 16.11
C GLY A 111 -13.86 16.50 16.61
N MET A 112 -14.83 16.70 15.73
CA MET A 112 -16.26 16.51 16.08
C MET A 112 -16.58 15.02 16.32
N ALA A 113 -16.07 14.14 15.44
CA ALA A 113 -16.34 12.70 15.55
C ALA A 113 -15.77 12.11 16.86
N VAL A 114 -14.58 12.52 17.31
CA VAL A 114 -14.01 12.00 18.57
C VAL A 114 -14.86 12.44 19.79
N MET A 115 -15.45 13.63 19.75
CA MET A 115 -16.37 14.08 20.80
C MET A 115 -17.69 13.28 20.78
N ASP A 116 -18.21 12.97 19.59
CA ASP A 116 -19.40 12.12 19.46
C ASP A 116 -19.11 10.69 19.97
N MET A 117 -17.95 10.13 19.67
CA MET A 117 -17.50 8.85 20.21
C MET A 117 -17.43 8.88 21.73
N TYR A 118 -16.82 9.93 22.30
CA TYR A 118 -16.74 10.10 23.75
C TYR A 118 -18.13 10.11 24.39
N ASN A 119 -19.06 10.88 23.86
CA ASN A 119 -20.43 10.99 24.35
C ASN A 119 -21.21 9.67 24.25
N LYS A 120 -20.92 8.87 23.22
CA LYS A 120 -21.55 7.55 22.99
C LYS A 120 -20.82 6.41 23.69
N GLY A 121 -19.68 6.65 24.34
CA GLY A 121 -18.86 5.64 24.98
C GLY A 121 -18.15 4.68 24.00
N ILE A 122 -18.02 5.05 22.72
CA ILE A 122 -17.36 4.23 21.70
C ILE A 122 -15.84 4.37 21.86
N LYS A 123 -15.14 3.24 21.96
CA LYS A 123 -13.70 3.16 22.17
C LYS A 123 -13.01 2.48 21.00
N ALA A 124 -11.68 2.55 20.96
CA ALA A 124 -10.90 1.99 19.87
C ALA A 124 -11.14 0.47 19.65
N ARG A 125 -11.29 -0.32 20.72
CA ARG A 125 -11.52 -1.77 20.60
C ARG A 125 -12.97 -2.13 20.20
N ASP A 126 -13.90 -1.21 20.26
CA ASP A 126 -15.25 -1.44 19.72
C ASP A 126 -15.24 -1.38 18.19
N ILE A 127 -14.19 -0.75 17.61
CA ILE A 127 -13.98 -0.57 16.18
C ILE A 127 -12.91 -1.54 15.64
N ILE A 128 -11.73 -1.58 16.29
CA ILE A 128 -10.65 -2.49 15.91
C ILE A 128 -11.00 -3.89 16.41
N THR A 129 -11.78 -4.61 15.62
CA THR A 129 -12.20 -5.99 15.88
C THR A 129 -11.53 -6.94 14.88
N LYS A 130 -11.64 -8.25 15.12
CA LYS A 130 -11.21 -9.26 14.15
C LYS A 130 -11.86 -9.03 12.79
N ASP A 131 -13.16 -8.78 12.74
CA ASP A 131 -13.90 -8.58 11.50
C ASP A 131 -13.47 -7.29 10.79
N ALA A 132 -13.19 -6.21 11.52
CA ALA A 132 -12.65 -4.99 10.94
C ALA A 132 -11.25 -5.19 10.33
N ILE A 133 -10.39 -6.00 10.98
CA ILE A 133 -9.09 -6.38 10.43
C ILE A 133 -9.24 -7.21 9.17
N MET A 134 -10.19 -8.15 9.14
CA MET A 134 -10.48 -8.94 7.94
C MET A 134 -11.05 -8.07 6.80
N ASN A 135 -11.88 -7.06 7.11
CA ASN A 135 -12.31 -6.05 6.14
C ASN A 135 -11.11 -5.28 5.59
N ALA A 136 -10.21 -4.80 6.46
CA ALA A 136 -9.02 -4.09 6.03
C ALA A 136 -8.14 -4.96 5.13
N LEU A 137 -7.94 -6.24 5.46
CA LEU A 137 -7.19 -7.18 4.64
C LEU A 137 -7.86 -7.42 3.27
N THR A 138 -9.18 -7.48 3.21
CA THR A 138 -9.93 -7.58 1.94
C THR A 138 -9.73 -6.32 1.09
N VAL A 139 -9.81 -5.13 1.69
CA VAL A 139 -9.56 -3.86 1.00
C VAL A 139 -8.10 -3.75 0.55
N ASP A 140 -7.15 -4.25 1.35
CA ASP A 140 -5.72 -4.37 1.03
C ASP A 140 -5.50 -5.13 -0.29
N MET A 141 -6.16 -6.28 -0.43
CA MET A 141 -6.11 -7.11 -1.63
C MET A 141 -6.71 -6.40 -2.86
N ALA A 142 -7.83 -5.71 -2.68
CA ALA A 142 -8.51 -5.00 -3.77
C ALA A 142 -7.74 -3.76 -4.26
N LEU A 143 -7.12 -3.02 -3.35
CA LEU A 143 -6.29 -1.86 -3.67
C LEU A 143 -4.90 -2.22 -4.20
N GLY A 144 -4.41 -3.44 -3.92
CA GLY A 144 -3.02 -3.82 -4.18
C GLY A 144 -2.05 -2.94 -3.39
N CYS A 145 -2.20 -2.93 -2.07
CA CYS A 145 -1.37 -2.12 -1.16
C CYS A 145 0.09 -2.58 -1.11
N SER A 146 0.87 -1.95 -0.24
CA SER A 146 2.26 -2.33 0.03
C SER A 146 2.33 -3.65 0.80
N THR A 147 3.33 -4.48 0.50
CA THR A 147 3.63 -5.72 1.25
C THR A 147 3.83 -5.47 2.75
N ASN A 148 4.19 -4.26 3.15
CA ASN A 148 4.31 -3.86 4.55
C ASN A 148 2.99 -3.95 5.35
N SER A 149 1.84 -3.93 4.69
CA SER A 149 0.55 -4.17 5.35
C SER A 149 0.51 -5.52 6.07
N MET A 150 1.20 -6.53 5.51
CA MET A 150 1.33 -7.86 6.08
C MET A 150 2.26 -7.96 7.30
N LEU A 151 2.94 -6.88 7.65
CA LEU A 151 3.61 -6.69 8.95
C LEU A 151 2.72 -5.88 9.90
N HIS A 152 2.07 -4.86 9.38
CA HIS A 152 1.37 -3.87 10.20
C HIS A 152 -0.01 -4.33 10.66
N LEU A 153 -0.80 -5.02 9.82
CA LEU A 153 -2.10 -5.57 10.23
C LEU A 153 -1.95 -6.64 11.31
N PRO A 154 -1.01 -7.61 11.22
CA PRO A 154 -0.73 -8.54 12.32
C PRO A 154 -0.31 -7.85 13.61
N ALA A 155 0.52 -6.80 13.54
CA ALA A 155 0.94 -6.05 14.72
C ALA A 155 -0.25 -5.34 15.42
N ILE A 156 -1.17 -4.76 14.64
CA ILE A 156 -2.40 -4.15 15.17
C ILE A 156 -3.33 -5.23 15.74
N ALA A 157 -3.48 -6.38 15.06
CA ALA A 157 -4.27 -7.52 15.50
C ALA A 157 -3.79 -8.07 16.85
N HIS A 158 -2.48 -8.15 17.04
CA HIS A 158 -1.88 -8.57 18.30
C HIS A 158 -2.34 -7.72 19.50
N GLU A 159 -2.48 -6.40 19.33
CA GLU A 159 -2.89 -5.49 20.41
C GLU A 159 -4.34 -5.73 20.89
N ILE A 160 -5.17 -6.33 20.07
CA ILE A 160 -6.54 -6.73 20.43
C ILE A 160 -6.65 -8.21 20.83
N GLY A 161 -5.53 -8.93 20.89
CA GLY A 161 -5.49 -10.36 21.21
C GLY A 161 -5.94 -11.28 20.07
N PHE A 162 -5.92 -10.79 18.84
CA PHE A 162 -6.19 -11.61 17.66
C PHE A 162 -4.87 -12.14 17.08
N ASP A 163 -4.71 -13.47 17.16
CA ASP A 163 -3.58 -14.18 16.55
C ASP A 163 -3.75 -14.22 15.03
N PHE A 164 -3.07 -13.29 14.36
CA PHE A 164 -3.15 -13.11 12.92
C PHE A 164 -2.00 -13.88 12.24
N ASP A 165 -2.30 -15.02 11.63
CA ASP A 165 -1.38 -15.73 10.76
C ASP A 165 -1.39 -15.12 9.36
N ILE A 166 -0.22 -14.85 8.77
CA ILE A 166 -0.10 -14.32 7.41
C ILE A 166 -0.73 -15.24 6.36
N SER A 167 -0.89 -16.54 6.66
CA SER A 167 -1.61 -17.49 5.79
C SER A 167 -3.07 -17.14 5.55
N PHE A 168 -3.69 -16.29 6.40
CA PHE A 168 -5.02 -15.74 6.14
C PHE A 168 -5.09 -14.90 4.86
N ALA A 169 -3.96 -14.36 4.39
CA ALA A 169 -3.92 -13.53 3.20
C ALA A 169 -4.31 -14.28 1.92
N ASN A 170 -3.81 -15.51 1.73
CA ASN A 170 -4.06 -16.24 0.49
C ASN A 170 -5.54 -16.55 0.24
N PRO A 171 -6.31 -17.15 1.19
CA PRO A 171 -7.74 -17.39 0.98
C PRO A 171 -8.55 -16.11 0.75
N ILE A 172 -8.11 -14.98 1.31
CA ILE A 172 -8.75 -13.68 1.07
C ILE A 172 -8.34 -13.15 -0.30
N SER A 173 -7.07 -13.21 -0.65
CA SER A 173 -6.57 -12.82 -1.97
C SER A 173 -7.25 -13.60 -3.10
N GLU A 174 -7.43 -14.91 -2.96
CA GLU A 174 -8.06 -15.77 -3.96
C GLU A 174 -9.50 -15.37 -4.29
N ARG A 175 -10.26 -14.87 -3.33
CA ARG A 175 -11.67 -14.49 -3.51
C ARG A 175 -11.89 -12.99 -3.75
N THR A 176 -10.87 -12.16 -3.55
CA THR A 176 -10.97 -10.71 -3.64
C THR A 176 -10.39 -10.22 -4.96
N PRO A 177 -11.20 -9.60 -5.84
CA PRO A 177 -10.67 -9.04 -7.08
C PRO A 177 -9.75 -7.86 -6.81
N ASN A 178 -8.67 -7.71 -7.59
CA ASN A 178 -7.85 -6.51 -7.59
C ASN A 178 -8.51 -5.43 -8.46
N LEU A 179 -8.95 -4.35 -7.83
CA LEU A 179 -9.75 -3.31 -8.48
C LEU A 179 -8.94 -2.06 -8.85
N CYS A 180 -7.71 -1.91 -8.32
CA CYS A 180 -6.92 -0.70 -8.53
C CYS A 180 -5.48 -1.05 -8.93
N HIS A 181 -4.95 -0.35 -9.93
CA HIS A 181 -3.54 -0.39 -10.31
C HIS A 181 -2.89 0.99 -10.11
N LEU A 182 -2.64 1.32 -8.84
CA LEU A 182 -1.96 2.56 -8.47
C LEU A 182 -0.44 2.39 -8.55
N ALA A 183 0.28 3.47 -8.85
CA ALA A 183 1.73 3.47 -8.85
C ALA A 183 2.28 2.84 -7.53
N PRO A 184 3.28 1.95 -7.58
CA PRO A 184 4.13 1.58 -8.72
C PRO A 184 3.54 0.49 -9.64
N ALA A 185 2.41 -0.14 -9.30
CA ALA A 185 1.83 -1.24 -10.08
C ALA A 185 1.15 -0.78 -11.39
N GLY A 186 0.78 0.50 -11.48
CA GLY A 186 0.09 1.05 -12.64
C GLY A 186 0.26 2.58 -12.79
N PRO A 187 -0.44 3.18 -13.74
CA PRO A 187 -0.24 4.58 -14.12
C PRO A 187 -1.05 5.59 -13.29
N THR A 188 -1.93 5.12 -12.41
CA THR A 188 -2.81 5.98 -11.60
C THR A 188 -2.18 6.30 -10.24
N TYR A 189 -2.62 7.37 -9.60
CA TYR A 189 -2.06 7.89 -8.35
C TYR A 189 -3.15 8.07 -7.29
N MET A 190 -2.75 8.45 -6.07
CA MET A 190 -3.68 8.62 -4.95
C MET A 190 -4.71 9.72 -5.19
N GLU A 191 -4.34 10.80 -5.91
CA GLU A 191 -5.26 11.85 -6.31
C GLU A 191 -6.36 11.32 -7.25
N ASP A 192 -6.00 10.42 -8.18
CA ASP A 192 -6.96 9.80 -9.10
C ASP A 192 -7.93 8.89 -8.33
N LEU A 193 -7.42 8.09 -7.37
CA LEU A 193 -8.26 7.29 -6.49
C LEU A 193 -9.23 8.16 -5.68
N ASN A 194 -8.78 9.31 -5.17
CA ASN A 194 -9.65 10.25 -4.46
C ASN A 194 -10.81 10.74 -5.33
N GLU A 195 -10.50 11.18 -6.55
CA GLU A 195 -11.51 11.67 -7.51
C GLU A 195 -12.48 10.56 -7.95
N ALA A 196 -11.99 9.33 -8.11
CA ALA A 196 -12.78 8.16 -8.44
C ALA A 196 -13.77 7.73 -7.34
N GLY A 197 -13.61 8.24 -6.12
CA GLY A 197 -14.53 7.96 -4.99
C GLY A 197 -13.84 7.44 -3.74
N GLY A 198 -12.54 7.22 -3.79
CA GLY A 198 -11.69 6.85 -2.67
C GLY A 198 -11.94 5.43 -2.16
N VAL A 199 -11.44 5.16 -0.95
CA VAL A 199 -11.54 3.85 -0.29
C VAL A 199 -12.99 3.39 -0.14
N TRP A 200 -13.92 4.31 0.17
CA TRP A 200 -15.32 3.93 0.34
C TRP A 200 -15.99 3.44 -0.96
N ALA A 201 -15.57 3.94 -2.13
CA ALA A 201 -16.06 3.41 -3.40
C ALA A 201 -15.57 1.97 -3.61
N VAL A 202 -14.30 1.68 -3.32
CA VAL A 202 -13.75 0.31 -3.35
C VAL A 202 -14.47 -0.59 -2.35
N MET A 203 -14.70 -0.12 -1.12
CA MET A 203 -15.45 -0.87 -0.11
C MET A 203 -16.88 -1.17 -0.56
N LYS A 204 -17.53 -0.24 -1.26
CA LYS A 204 -18.88 -0.44 -1.79
C LYS A 204 -18.91 -1.55 -2.85
N GLU A 205 -17.99 -1.53 -3.81
CA GLU A 205 -17.83 -2.61 -4.80
C GLU A 205 -17.68 -3.98 -4.13
N LEU A 206 -16.83 -4.09 -3.10
CA LEU A 206 -16.61 -5.33 -2.36
C LEU A 206 -17.81 -5.75 -1.50
N ALA A 207 -18.50 -4.80 -0.88
CA ALA A 207 -19.67 -5.08 -0.05
C ALA A 207 -20.85 -5.59 -0.90
N ASP A 208 -21.04 -5.09 -2.12
CA ASP A 208 -22.12 -5.49 -3.02
C ASP A 208 -22.02 -6.96 -3.46
N ILE A 209 -20.82 -7.54 -3.41
CA ILE A 209 -20.59 -8.98 -3.65
C ILE A 209 -20.37 -9.79 -2.36
N GLY A 210 -20.65 -9.19 -1.20
CA GLY A 210 -20.63 -9.88 0.10
C GLY A 210 -19.25 -10.19 0.66
N LEU A 211 -18.20 -9.48 0.24
CA LEU A 211 -16.83 -9.71 0.70
C LEU A 211 -16.47 -8.93 1.99
N LEU A 212 -17.30 -7.98 2.42
CA LEU A 212 -17.08 -7.21 3.65
C LEU A 212 -18.14 -7.51 4.71
N ASN A 213 -17.72 -7.53 5.98
CA ASN A 213 -18.62 -7.46 7.11
C ASN A 213 -19.08 -6.00 7.28
N THR A 214 -20.31 -5.71 6.85
CA THR A 214 -20.88 -4.36 6.84
C THR A 214 -21.37 -3.90 8.21
N ASP A 215 -21.44 -4.79 9.20
CA ASP A 215 -21.94 -4.48 10.56
C ASP A 215 -20.84 -3.94 11.48
N CYS A 216 -19.57 -3.95 11.03
CA CYS A 216 -18.46 -3.39 11.80
C CYS A 216 -18.69 -1.92 12.13
N MET A 217 -18.50 -1.56 13.41
CA MET A 217 -18.59 -0.18 13.91
C MET A 217 -17.46 0.68 13.38
N THR A 218 -17.69 1.98 13.25
CA THR A 218 -16.68 2.95 12.82
C THR A 218 -16.65 4.20 13.69
N VAL A 219 -15.63 5.05 13.53
CA VAL A 219 -15.50 6.34 14.23
C VAL A 219 -16.64 7.33 13.97
N THR A 220 -17.50 7.08 12.99
CA THR A 220 -18.71 7.90 12.75
C THR A 220 -19.84 7.56 13.71
N GLY A 221 -19.70 6.50 14.52
CA GLY A 221 -20.77 5.93 15.34
C GLY A 221 -21.87 5.25 14.52
N LYS A 222 -21.54 4.88 13.29
CA LYS A 222 -22.35 4.10 12.33
C LYS A 222 -21.56 2.90 11.87
N THR A 223 -22.26 1.92 11.30
CA THR A 223 -21.61 0.75 10.70
C THR A 223 -20.93 1.08 9.37
N VAL A 224 -20.05 0.18 8.93
CA VAL A 224 -19.43 0.23 7.59
C VAL A 224 -20.52 0.33 6.52
N GLY A 225 -21.54 -0.54 6.56
CA GLY A 225 -22.61 -0.56 5.58
C GLY A 225 -23.40 0.75 5.49
N GLU A 226 -23.72 1.37 6.65
CA GLU A 226 -24.39 2.68 6.69
C GLU A 226 -23.52 3.78 6.06
N ASN A 227 -22.20 3.73 6.30
CA ASN A 227 -21.27 4.73 5.79
C ASN A 227 -21.09 4.65 4.28
N ILE A 228 -20.91 3.44 3.74
CA ILE A 228 -20.63 3.25 2.31
C ILE A 228 -21.88 3.18 1.44
N LYS A 229 -23.10 3.18 2.03
CA LYS A 229 -24.37 3.01 1.31
C LYS A 229 -24.49 3.88 0.05
N ASN A 230 -24.05 5.12 0.15
CA ASN A 230 -24.12 6.12 -0.93
C ASN A 230 -22.75 6.40 -1.57
N ALA A 231 -21.76 5.53 -1.35
CA ALA A 231 -20.48 5.65 -2.04
C ALA A 231 -20.68 5.30 -3.52
N VAL A 232 -20.00 6.03 -4.39
CA VAL A 232 -20.12 5.87 -5.84
C VAL A 232 -18.72 5.78 -6.42
N ASN A 233 -18.50 4.78 -7.24
CA ASN A 233 -17.37 4.70 -8.15
C ASN A 233 -17.63 5.67 -9.32
N ARG A 234 -16.82 6.71 -9.46
CA ARG A 234 -16.97 7.78 -10.45
C ARG A 234 -16.07 7.60 -11.67
N ASP A 235 -15.09 6.71 -11.55
CA ASP A 235 -14.13 6.45 -12.61
C ASP A 235 -13.76 4.96 -12.63
N PRO A 236 -14.42 4.18 -13.52
CA PRO A 236 -14.15 2.74 -13.65
C PRO A 236 -12.81 2.39 -14.31
N GLU A 237 -12.06 3.37 -14.80
CA GLU A 237 -10.68 3.15 -15.25
C GLU A 237 -9.68 3.22 -14.07
N VAL A 238 -10.02 3.89 -12.98
CA VAL A 238 -9.21 3.98 -11.76
C VAL A 238 -9.61 2.91 -10.74
N ILE A 239 -10.91 2.76 -10.52
CA ILE A 239 -11.49 1.70 -9.69
C ILE A 239 -12.28 0.79 -10.62
N ARG A 240 -11.70 -0.33 -11.02
CA ARG A 240 -12.39 -1.30 -11.87
C ARG A 240 -13.60 -1.88 -11.13
N PRO A 241 -14.74 -2.07 -11.81
CA PRO A 241 -15.88 -2.76 -11.22
C PRO A 241 -15.56 -4.23 -11.00
N VAL A 242 -16.26 -4.87 -10.07
CA VAL A 242 -16.00 -6.27 -9.67
C VAL A 242 -16.21 -7.30 -10.79
N ASP A 243 -16.99 -6.97 -11.81
CA ASP A 243 -17.21 -7.81 -13.01
C ASP A 243 -16.13 -7.64 -14.07
N ASN A 244 -15.29 -6.60 -13.97
CA ASN A 244 -14.17 -6.34 -14.88
C ASN A 244 -12.90 -5.89 -14.12
N PRO A 245 -12.39 -6.67 -13.15
CA PRO A 245 -11.23 -6.31 -12.34
C PRO A 245 -9.93 -6.38 -13.16
N TYR A 246 -8.86 -5.77 -12.64
CA TYR A 246 -7.50 -5.98 -13.17
C TYR A 246 -7.04 -7.44 -13.02
N SER A 247 -7.39 -8.07 -11.90
CA SER A 247 -7.20 -9.49 -11.64
C SER A 247 -8.37 -10.03 -10.81
N LYS A 248 -8.73 -11.29 -11.06
CA LYS A 248 -9.74 -12.00 -10.25
C LYS A 248 -9.26 -12.29 -8.84
N THR A 249 -7.97 -12.18 -8.59
CA THR A 249 -7.33 -12.40 -7.28
C THR A 249 -6.68 -11.11 -6.80
N GLY A 250 -6.46 -11.01 -5.50
CA GLY A 250 -5.92 -9.83 -4.84
C GLY A 250 -4.50 -9.45 -5.24
N GLY A 251 -4.13 -8.23 -4.94
CA GLY A 251 -2.84 -7.63 -5.29
C GLY A 251 -1.64 -8.15 -4.49
N LEU A 252 -1.87 -8.87 -3.39
CA LEU A 252 -0.81 -9.48 -2.58
C LEU A 252 -0.98 -11.01 -2.51
N ALA A 253 0.15 -11.72 -2.38
CA ALA A 253 0.19 -13.15 -2.12
C ALA A 253 1.28 -13.51 -1.13
N VAL A 254 1.04 -14.57 -0.34
CA VAL A 254 2.02 -15.16 0.56
C VAL A 254 2.58 -16.40 -0.10
N LEU A 255 3.89 -16.42 -0.30
CA LEU A 255 4.65 -17.53 -0.88
C LEU A 255 5.27 -18.36 0.24
N LYS A 256 5.31 -19.68 0.06
CA LYS A 256 5.97 -20.60 1.01
C LYS A 256 6.93 -21.53 0.25
N GLY A 257 8.04 -21.85 0.86
CA GLY A 257 9.04 -22.75 0.30
C GLY A 257 10.17 -23.01 1.28
N ASN A 258 11.17 -23.78 0.85
CA ASN A 258 12.33 -24.10 1.69
C ASN A 258 13.18 -22.88 2.06
N LEU A 259 13.15 -21.81 1.25
CA LEU A 259 13.84 -20.55 1.53
C LEU A 259 13.08 -19.72 2.58
N ALA A 260 11.75 -19.73 2.55
CA ALA A 260 10.88 -19.01 3.46
C ALA A 260 9.74 -19.93 3.94
N PRO A 261 10.00 -20.89 4.85
CA PRO A 261 9.01 -21.88 5.29
C PRO A 261 7.82 -21.24 6.04
N ASP A 262 8.08 -20.16 6.77
CA ASP A 262 7.05 -19.41 7.50
C ASP A 262 6.27 -18.44 6.60
N GLY A 263 6.75 -18.23 5.38
CA GLY A 263 6.12 -17.41 4.35
C GLY A 263 6.91 -16.13 4.02
N SER A 264 6.73 -15.69 2.78
CA SER A 264 7.18 -14.39 2.28
C SER A 264 6.03 -13.71 1.54
N VAL A 265 6.09 -12.40 1.38
CA VAL A 265 5.00 -11.63 0.78
C VAL A 265 5.45 -11.03 -0.54
N VAL A 266 4.64 -11.19 -1.58
CA VAL A 266 4.87 -10.56 -2.87
C VAL A 266 3.70 -9.64 -3.24
N LYS A 267 4.02 -8.48 -3.81
CA LYS A 267 3.04 -7.61 -4.46
C LYS A 267 2.75 -8.15 -5.86
N ARG A 268 1.83 -9.12 -5.93
CA ARG A 268 1.47 -9.82 -7.16
C ARG A 268 1.00 -8.87 -8.26
N SER A 269 0.28 -7.81 -7.90
CA SER A 269 -0.21 -6.80 -8.84
C SER A 269 0.88 -5.99 -9.54
N ALA A 270 2.14 -6.10 -9.08
CA ALA A 270 3.30 -5.43 -9.68
C ALA A 270 4.27 -6.42 -10.36
N VAL A 271 3.96 -7.71 -10.37
CA VAL A 271 4.76 -8.74 -11.06
C VAL A 271 4.24 -8.89 -12.48
N VAL A 272 5.12 -8.78 -13.45
CA VAL A 272 4.80 -9.03 -14.87
C VAL A 272 4.59 -10.53 -15.12
N ASP A 273 3.77 -10.88 -16.08
CA ASP A 273 3.35 -12.28 -16.32
C ASP A 273 4.53 -13.21 -16.54
N GLU A 274 5.58 -12.77 -17.22
CA GLU A 274 6.80 -13.52 -17.51
C GLU A 274 7.60 -13.88 -16.24
N MET A 275 7.44 -13.08 -15.17
CA MET A 275 8.14 -13.27 -13.89
C MET A 275 7.30 -14.00 -12.83
N MET A 276 6.09 -14.45 -13.18
CA MET A 276 5.25 -15.25 -12.27
C MET A 276 5.86 -16.63 -11.99
N VAL A 277 6.68 -17.12 -12.88
CA VAL A 277 7.53 -18.31 -12.70
C VAL A 277 8.93 -17.94 -13.17
N HIS A 278 9.91 -17.97 -12.27
CA HIS A 278 11.29 -17.60 -12.58
C HIS A 278 12.28 -18.56 -11.93
N GLU A 279 13.31 -18.93 -12.66
CA GLU A 279 14.43 -19.75 -12.20
C GLU A 279 15.73 -19.16 -12.73
N GLY A 280 16.73 -19.02 -11.85
CA GLY A 280 18.01 -18.44 -12.26
C GLY A 280 19.09 -18.53 -11.19
N PRO A 281 20.34 -18.14 -11.56
CA PRO A 281 21.45 -18.10 -10.62
C PRO A 281 21.22 -17.10 -9.49
N ALA A 282 21.41 -17.53 -8.24
CA ALA A 282 21.31 -16.66 -7.09
C ALA A 282 22.54 -15.76 -6.96
N ARG A 283 22.32 -14.43 -6.86
CA ARG A 283 23.33 -13.43 -6.52
C ARG A 283 23.04 -12.93 -5.10
N VAL A 284 23.80 -13.42 -4.14
CA VAL A 284 23.50 -13.24 -2.71
C VAL A 284 24.35 -12.10 -2.14
N PHE A 285 23.70 -11.19 -1.43
CA PHE A 285 24.30 -10.04 -0.75
C PHE A 285 23.86 -9.99 0.71
N ASP A 286 24.73 -9.52 1.60
CA ASP A 286 24.46 -9.44 3.03
C ASP A 286 23.97 -8.04 3.48
N CYS A 287 23.92 -7.10 2.55
CA CYS A 287 23.33 -5.77 2.75
C CYS A 287 22.81 -5.17 1.43
N GLU A 288 21.94 -4.18 1.57
CA GLU A 288 21.35 -3.44 0.45
C GLU A 288 22.40 -2.71 -0.38
N GLU A 289 23.39 -2.10 0.27
CA GLU A 289 24.43 -1.29 -0.37
C GLU A 289 25.26 -2.09 -1.38
N ASP A 290 25.66 -3.30 -1.01
CA ASP A 290 26.44 -4.19 -1.87
C ASP A 290 25.61 -4.67 -3.07
N ALA A 291 24.31 -4.95 -2.84
CA ALA A 291 23.39 -5.31 -3.92
C ALA A 291 23.23 -4.15 -4.92
N ILE A 292 23.01 -2.93 -4.44
CA ILE A 292 22.88 -1.73 -5.29
C ILE A 292 24.17 -1.49 -6.08
N ALA A 293 25.33 -1.62 -5.44
CA ALA A 293 26.61 -1.45 -6.11
C ALA A 293 26.81 -2.50 -7.23
N ALA A 294 26.37 -3.74 -7.00
CA ALA A 294 26.44 -4.81 -8.00
C ALA A 294 25.47 -4.57 -9.16
N ILE A 295 24.23 -4.12 -8.89
CA ILE A 295 23.22 -3.80 -9.90
C ILE A 295 23.74 -2.66 -10.79
N LYS A 296 24.10 -1.52 -10.21
CA LYS A 296 24.61 -0.35 -10.95
C LYS A 296 25.95 -0.61 -11.65
N GLY A 297 26.76 -1.50 -11.09
CA GLY A 297 28.05 -1.91 -11.65
C GLY A 297 27.94 -2.94 -12.78
N GLY A 298 26.74 -3.32 -13.23
CA GLY A 298 26.52 -4.26 -14.33
C GLY A 298 26.90 -5.71 -14.02
N LYS A 299 26.98 -6.09 -12.73
CA LYS A 299 27.28 -7.46 -12.29
C LYS A 299 26.04 -8.35 -12.25
N ILE A 300 24.85 -7.74 -12.25
CA ILE A 300 23.57 -8.42 -12.34
C ILE A 300 23.16 -8.43 -13.80
N VAL A 301 22.80 -9.59 -14.29
CA VAL A 301 22.44 -9.82 -15.68
C VAL A 301 21.07 -10.46 -15.80
N GLU A 302 20.51 -10.46 -17.00
CA GLU A 302 19.24 -11.11 -17.32
C GLU A 302 19.22 -12.56 -16.83
N GLY A 303 18.13 -12.97 -16.17
CA GLY A 303 17.94 -14.29 -15.61
C GLY A 303 18.43 -14.46 -14.17
N ASP A 304 19.15 -13.50 -13.59
CA ASP A 304 19.63 -13.62 -12.21
C ASP A 304 18.48 -13.51 -11.17
N VAL A 305 18.70 -14.11 -10.00
CA VAL A 305 17.91 -13.92 -8.79
C VAL A 305 18.77 -13.20 -7.75
N VAL A 306 18.47 -11.94 -7.48
CA VAL A 306 19.14 -11.14 -6.45
C VAL A 306 18.55 -11.47 -5.10
N VAL A 307 19.38 -11.86 -4.13
CA VAL A 307 18.97 -12.18 -2.77
C VAL A 307 19.68 -11.27 -1.79
N ILE A 308 18.95 -10.46 -1.02
CA ILE A 308 19.48 -9.60 0.04
C ILE A 308 19.13 -10.23 1.39
N ARG A 309 20.15 -10.50 2.22
CA ARG A 309 19.97 -11.15 3.52
C ARG A 309 20.17 -10.16 4.66
N TYR A 310 19.67 -10.52 5.86
CA TYR A 310 19.91 -9.84 7.14
C TYR A 310 19.37 -8.42 7.26
N GLU A 311 18.52 -7.99 6.34
CA GLU A 311 17.91 -6.65 6.33
C GLU A 311 16.44 -6.65 6.79
N GLY A 312 15.93 -7.81 7.18
CA GLY A 312 14.57 -7.98 7.68
C GLY A 312 14.38 -7.49 9.12
N PRO A 313 13.12 -7.43 9.62
CA PRO A 313 12.81 -6.97 10.97
C PRO A 313 13.29 -7.93 12.07
N LYS A 314 13.44 -9.22 11.78
CA LYS A 314 13.94 -10.24 12.73
C LYS A 314 15.38 -10.60 12.38
N GLY A 315 16.28 -10.31 13.29
CA GLY A 315 17.71 -10.58 13.11
C GLY A 315 18.50 -9.46 12.44
N GLY A 316 17.84 -8.41 11.97
CA GLY A 316 18.45 -7.19 11.43
C GLY A 316 18.20 -5.98 12.32
N PRO A 317 18.72 -4.81 11.95
CA PRO A 317 18.53 -3.55 12.70
C PRO A 317 17.10 -2.99 12.61
N GLY A 318 16.23 -3.63 11.88
CA GLY A 318 14.87 -3.26 11.56
C GLY A 318 14.61 -3.44 10.06
N MET A 319 13.36 -3.19 9.65
CA MET A 319 13.00 -3.27 8.23
C MET A 319 13.44 -2.00 7.51
N ARG A 320 14.32 -2.14 6.52
CA ARG A 320 14.76 -1.05 5.65
C ARG A 320 13.78 -0.86 4.48
N GLU A 321 13.78 0.34 3.90
CA GLU A 321 13.05 0.62 2.66
C GLU A 321 13.87 0.06 1.47
N MET A 322 13.31 -0.95 0.78
CA MET A 322 13.96 -1.65 -0.33
C MET A 322 13.52 -1.14 -1.72
N LEU A 323 13.05 0.10 -1.80
CA LEU A 323 12.65 0.70 -3.08
C LEU A 323 13.86 0.90 -4.02
N ASN A 324 15.03 1.23 -3.48
CA ASN A 324 16.21 1.57 -4.27
C ASN A 324 16.74 0.36 -5.08
N PRO A 325 16.98 -0.85 -4.51
CA PRO A 325 17.39 -2.01 -5.30
C PRO A 325 16.37 -2.37 -6.39
N THR A 326 15.08 -2.38 -6.04
CA THR A 326 13.99 -2.70 -6.98
C THR A 326 13.96 -1.72 -8.15
N SER A 327 14.02 -0.42 -7.86
CA SER A 327 14.00 0.63 -8.87
C SER A 327 15.29 0.68 -9.68
N ALA A 328 16.46 0.32 -9.09
CA ALA A 328 17.71 0.22 -9.82
C ALA A 328 17.64 -0.92 -10.86
N ILE A 329 17.12 -2.09 -10.50
CA ILE A 329 16.89 -3.21 -11.44
C ILE A 329 16.00 -2.75 -12.59
N ALA A 330 14.88 -2.10 -12.29
CA ALA A 330 13.94 -1.59 -13.29
C ALA A 330 14.60 -0.52 -14.18
N GLY A 331 15.33 0.43 -13.58
CA GLY A 331 16.02 1.51 -14.29
C GLY A 331 17.15 1.00 -15.21
N MET A 332 17.81 -0.10 -14.83
CA MET A 332 18.82 -0.79 -15.66
C MET A 332 18.19 -1.62 -16.80
N GLY A 333 16.87 -1.65 -16.93
CA GLY A 333 16.17 -2.42 -17.96
C GLY A 333 16.01 -3.91 -17.64
N LEU A 334 16.26 -4.33 -16.41
CA LEU A 334 16.27 -5.74 -15.97
C LEU A 334 14.97 -6.17 -15.26
N GLY A 335 13.98 -5.28 -15.15
CA GLY A 335 12.75 -5.51 -14.36
C GLY A 335 11.87 -6.66 -14.83
N SER A 336 11.99 -7.07 -16.11
CA SER A 336 11.25 -8.20 -16.68
C SER A 336 12.03 -9.51 -16.72
N SER A 337 13.26 -9.54 -16.18
CA SER A 337 14.15 -10.70 -16.31
C SER A 337 14.97 -11.02 -15.06
N VAL A 338 14.91 -10.19 -14.02
CA VAL A 338 15.62 -10.38 -12.75
C VAL A 338 14.63 -10.37 -11.60
N ALA A 339 14.66 -11.41 -10.77
CA ALA A 339 13.90 -11.45 -9.53
C ALA A 339 14.73 -10.86 -8.37
N LEU A 340 14.03 -10.22 -7.40
CA LEU A 340 14.63 -9.72 -6.16
C LEU A 340 13.90 -10.34 -4.97
N ILE A 341 14.67 -10.90 -4.03
CA ILE A 341 14.19 -11.52 -2.79
C ILE A 341 14.87 -10.85 -1.60
#